data_90cc5b5fbf102da6d7acfe8a035c0cbc
#
_entry.id   90cc5b5fbf102da6d7acfe8a035c0cbc
#
_cell.length_a   1.000
_cell.length_b   1.000
_cell.length_c   1.000
_cell.angle_alpha   90.00
_cell.angle_beta   90.00
_cell.angle_gamma   90.00
#
_symmetry.space_group_name_H-M   'P 1'
#
loop_
_entity.id
_entity.type
_entity.pdbx_description
1 polymer ?
#
loop_
_entity_poly.entity_id
_entity_poly.type
_entity_poly.pdbx_seq_one_letter_code
_entity_poly.pdbx_strand_id
1 'polypeptide(L)'
;MRETLYFKDDDSRLSFLQGNYVTLTNMSDHDIDRICRYHLSPINISFQTMNPDLRCKMLNNRFAGEALKKVDILNEAGIRMNGQIVLCKGVNDGKELEFSIQKLMEYLPNVESVSVVPVGLSKYRDGLYPLEPFNAQDAGEVIDLIEKYQKICMEKYGTHFIQASDEWYILAGREVPEEERYDGYLQLENGVGMIRLLLDEFHDGLERRITEKQSGAGLPWEGIREISLATGKLAFPYLKRMSEEVMQEYPGPVSYTHLRAHETCADL
;
A
#
# COMPACT_ATOMS: atom_id res chain seq x y z
N MET A 1 -6.41 -23.96 11.11
CA MET A 1 -6.55 -23.81 9.63
C MET A 1 -6.30 -25.17 9.01
N ARG A 2 -7.06 -25.57 7.99
CA ARG A 2 -6.83 -26.91 7.37
C ARG A 2 -5.52 -26.88 6.60
N GLU A 3 -4.69 -27.93 6.75
CA GLU A 3 -3.41 -28.08 6.02
C GLU A 3 -3.59 -27.93 4.49
N THR A 4 -4.75 -28.30 3.97
CA THR A 4 -5.11 -28.18 2.55
C THR A 4 -5.31 -26.74 2.06
N LEU A 5 -5.41 -25.76 2.97
CA LEU A 5 -5.47 -24.33 2.65
C LEU A 5 -4.12 -23.63 2.81
N TYR A 6 -3.13 -24.35 3.33
CA TYR A 6 -1.73 -23.96 3.27
C TYR A 6 -1.15 -24.34 1.90
N PHE A 7 -1.53 -23.61 0.87
CA PHE A 7 -0.56 -23.45 -0.21
C PHE A 7 0.62 -22.73 0.45
N LYS A 8 1.80 -23.34 0.34
CA LYS A 8 3.01 -22.66 0.77
C LYS A 8 3.17 -21.45 -0.13
N ASP A 9 2.80 -20.27 0.35
CA ASP A 9 3.07 -18.98 -0.29
C ASP A 9 4.58 -18.69 -0.41
N ASP A 10 5.40 -19.71 -0.19
CA ASP A 10 6.84 -19.62 -0.05
C ASP A 10 7.60 -19.90 -1.36
N ASP A 11 6.90 -19.99 -2.50
CA ASP A 11 7.61 -20.05 -3.78
C ASP A 11 8.02 -18.64 -4.21
N SER A 12 9.23 -18.25 -3.83
CA SER A 12 9.81 -16.94 -4.18
C SER A 12 9.83 -16.66 -5.68
N ARG A 13 9.86 -17.69 -6.53
CA ARG A 13 9.82 -17.54 -8.00
C ARG A 13 8.42 -17.14 -8.45
N LEU A 14 7.40 -17.81 -7.92
CA LEU A 14 6.01 -17.47 -8.22
C LEU A 14 5.67 -16.07 -7.69
N SER A 15 6.10 -15.75 -6.46
CA SER A 15 5.95 -14.42 -5.88
C SER A 15 6.61 -13.34 -6.73
N PHE A 16 7.81 -13.57 -7.23
CA PHE A 16 8.48 -12.65 -8.15
C PHE A 16 7.69 -12.44 -9.45
N LEU A 17 7.20 -13.53 -10.07
CA LEU A 17 6.43 -13.46 -11.32
C LEU A 17 5.08 -12.74 -11.15
N GLN A 18 4.48 -12.83 -9.96
CA GLN A 18 3.20 -12.19 -9.63
C GLN A 18 3.36 -10.80 -9.02
N GLY A 19 4.59 -10.32 -8.82
CA GLY A 19 4.84 -9.04 -8.14
C GLY A 19 4.56 -9.06 -6.63
N ASN A 20 4.41 -10.24 -6.02
CA ASN A 20 4.14 -10.38 -4.60
C ASN A 20 5.38 -10.05 -3.75
N TYR A 21 5.14 -9.63 -2.50
CA TYR A 21 6.20 -9.30 -1.56
C TYR A 21 6.80 -10.55 -0.93
N VAL A 22 8.14 -10.65 -0.94
CA VAL A 22 8.90 -11.74 -0.33
C VAL A 22 9.59 -11.28 0.95
N THR A 23 9.78 -12.20 1.90
CA THR A 23 10.48 -11.90 3.16
C THR A 23 12.00 -12.17 3.08
N LEU A 24 12.49 -12.73 1.98
CA LEU A 24 13.86 -13.22 1.76
C LEU A 24 14.25 -14.40 2.67
N THR A 25 13.39 -14.86 3.56
CA THR A 25 13.71 -15.90 4.55
C THR A 25 13.78 -17.30 3.95
N ASN A 26 13.05 -17.53 2.87
CA ASN A 26 12.96 -18.81 2.15
C ASN A 26 13.77 -18.86 0.85
N MET A 27 14.58 -17.83 0.58
CA MET A 27 15.45 -17.76 -0.59
C MET A 27 16.84 -18.26 -0.22
N SER A 28 17.35 -19.21 -1.00
CA SER A 28 18.73 -19.68 -0.83
C SER A 28 19.73 -18.69 -1.43
N ASP A 29 21.01 -18.85 -1.11
CA ASP A 29 22.09 -18.05 -1.71
C ASP A 29 22.12 -18.23 -3.23
N HIS A 30 21.77 -19.42 -3.72
CA HIS A 30 21.64 -19.69 -5.15
C HIS A 30 20.51 -18.90 -5.80
N ASP A 31 19.37 -18.70 -5.10
CA ASP A 31 18.27 -17.88 -5.62
C ASP A 31 18.69 -16.42 -5.71
N ILE A 32 19.39 -15.91 -4.70
CA ILE A 32 19.94 -14.55 -4.70
C ILE A 32 20.98 -14.37 -5.81
N ASP A 33 21.91 -15.31 -5.99
CA ASP A 33 22.90 -15.29 -7.08
C ASP A 33 22.21 -15.25 -8.45
N ARG A 34 21.14 -16.02 -8.65
CA ARG A 34 20.36 -15.98 -9.90
C ARG A 34 19.71 -14.62 -10.13
N ILE A 35 19.11 -14.01 -9.11
CA ILE A 35 18.50 -12.67 -9.21
C ILE A 35 19.58 -11.66 -9.65
N CYS A 36 20.72 -11.65 -8.97
CA CYS A 36 21.82 -10.76 -9.28
C CYS A 36 22.36 -11.01 -10.70
N ARG A 37 22.63 -12.27 -11.06
CA ARG A 37 23.21 -12.65 -12.36
C ARG A 37 22.32 -12.32 -13.54
N TYR A 38 20.99 -12.47 -13.40
CA TYR A 38 20.02 -12.19 -14.46
C TYR A 38 19.38 -10.82 -14.35
N HIS A 39 19.81 -10.00 -13.39
CA HIS A 39 19.26 -8.66 -13.11
C HIS A 39 17.72 -8.65 -13.02
N LEU A 40 17.17 -9.61 -12.27
CA LEU A 40 15.72 -9.74 -12.08
C LEU A 40 15.22 -8.60 -11.18
N SER A 41 14.68 -7.57 -11.79
CA SER A 41 14.21 -6.33 -11.13
C SER A 41 12.83 -5.90 -11.65
N PRO A 42 12.02 -5.22 -10.84
CA PRO A 42 12.20 -5.03 -9.41
C PRO A 42 11.87 -6.28 -8.59
N ILE A 43 12.41 -6.38 -7.37
CA ILE A 43 11.99 -7.35 -6.37
C ILE A 43 11.24 -6.63 -5.24
N ASN A 44 10.07 -7.14 -4.87
CA ASN A 44 9.24 -6.59 -3.81
C ASN A 44 9.54 -7.28 -2.49
N ILE A 45 9.98 -6.52 -1.47
CA ILE A 45 10.47 -7.05 -0.20
C ILE A 45 9.60 -6.60 0.97
N SER A 46 9.08 -7.56 1.72
CA SER A 46 8.38 -7.32 2.99
C SER A 46 9.41 -7.19 4.12
N PHE A 47 9.78 -5.95 4.44
CA PHE A 47 10.80 -5.69 5.45
C PHE A 47 10.27 -5.88 6.87
N GLN A 48 9.09 -5.34 7.17
CA GLN A 48 8.44 -5.23 8.48
C GLN A 48 9.20 -4.33 9.44
N THR A 49 10.52 -4.51 9.56
CA THR A 49 11.45 -3.69 10.32
C THR A 49 12.88 -3.98 9.85
N MET A 50 13.77 -3.01 9.99
CA MET A 50 15.21 -3.18 9.78
C MET A 50 15.96 -3.58 11.06
N ASN A 51 15.25 -3.75 12.18
CA ASN A 51 15.81 -4.30 13.41
C ASN A 51 15.81 -5.85 13.35
N PRO A 52 16.98 -6.51 13.28
CA PRO A 52 17.07 -7.96 13.06
C PRO A 52 16.36 -8.78 14.13
N ASP A 53 16.49 -8.38 15.40
CA ASP A 53 15.91 -9.10 16.53
C ASP A 53 14.38 -8.96 16.54
N LEU A 54 13.88 -7.76 16.28
CA LEU A 54 12.44 -7.52 16.16
C LEU A 54 11.86 -8.25 14.96
N ARG A 55 12.57 -8.26 13.83
CA ARG A 55 12.15 -8.99 12.63
C ARG A 55 12.00 -10.49 12.88
N CYS A 56 12.93 -11.10 13.63
CA CYS A 56 12.82 -12.51 14.05
C CYS A 56 11.55 -12.76 14.85
N LYS A 57 11.19 -11.85 15.75
CA LYS A 57 9.97 -11.96 16.57
C LYS A 57 8.71 -11.78 15.71
N MET A 58 8.65 -10.76 14.86
CA MET A 58 7.48 -10.47 14.03
C MET A 58 7.17 -11.60 13.03
N LEU A 59 8.20 -12.15 12.39
CA LEU A 59 8.04 -13.23 11.42
C LEU A 59 8.03 -14.63 12.08
N ASN A 60 8.17 -14.72 13.39
CA ASN A 60 8.32 -15.98 14.14
C ASN A 60 9.37 -16.92 13.47
N ASN A 61 10.48 -16.34 13.03
CA ASN A 61 11.52 -17.03 12.30
C ASN A 61 12.90 -16.55 12.75
N ARG A 62 13.68 -17.42 13.39
CA ARG A 62 15.02 -17.12 13.91
C ARG A 62 16.03 -16.65 12.87
N PHE A 63 15.79 -16.92 11.59
CA PHE A 63 16.67 -16.54 10.50
C PHE A 63 16.24 -15.21 9.83
N ALA A 64 15.11 -14.64 10.22
CA ALA A 64 14.54 -13.47 9.56
C ALA A 64 15.42 -12.22 9.67
N GLY A 65 16.12 -12.07 10.80
CA GLY A 65 17.07 -10.97 10.97
C GLY A 65 18.29 -11.10 10.07
N GLU A 66 18.84 -12.32 9.95
CA GLU A 66 19.99 -12.57 9.08
C GLU A 66 19.63 -12.42 7.59
N ALA A 67 18.40 -12.71 7.22
CA ALA A 67 17.92 -12.55 5.85
C ALA A 67 18.01 -11.09 5.35
N LEU A 68 18.09 -10.09 6.23
CA LEU A 68 18.33 -8.69 5.85
C LEU A 68 19.66 -8.48 5.12
N LYS A 69 20.69 -9.31 5.39
CA LYS A 69 21.98 -9.26 4.68
C LYS A 69 21.85 -9.49 3.17
N LYS A 70 20.77 -10.17 2.74
CA LYS A 70 20.50 -10.37 1.31
C LYS A 70 20.14 -9.06 0.61
N VAL A 71 19.62 -8.08 1.35
CA VAL A 71 19.35 -6.74 0.82
C VAL A 71 20.67 -6.05 0.43
N ASP A 72 21.72 -6.23 1.24
CA ASP A 72 23.05 -5.68 0.93
C ASP A 72 23.57 -6.26 -0.39
N ILE A 73 23.44 -7.60 -0.58
CA ILE A 73 23.87 -8.27 -1.80
C ILE A 73 23.08 -7.78 -3.02
N LEU A 74 21.76 -7.65 -2.89
CA LEU A 74 20.90 -7.16 -3.95
C LEU A 74 21.21 -5.71 -4.31
N ASN A 75 21.48 -4.88 -3.30
CA ASN A 75 21.87 -3.49 -3.47
C ASN A 75 23.22 -3.35 -4.18
N GLU A 76 24.22 -4.11 -3.76
CA GLU A 76 25.55 -4.15 -4.40
C GLU A 76 25.49 -4.59 -5.86
N ALA A 77 24.55 -5.49 -6.18
CA ALA A 77 24.31 -5.96 -7.54
C ALA A 77 23.46 -4.99 -8.39
N GLY A 78 23.01 -3.86 -7.82
CA GLY A 78 22.18 -2.88 -8.52
C GLY A 78 20.76 -3.36 -8.83
N ILE A 79 20.23 -4.29 -8.03
CA ILE A 79 18.86 -4.79 -8.19
C ILE A 79 17.90 -3.76 -7.62
N ARG A 80 16.91 -3.34 -8.44
CA ARG A 80 15.85 -2.45 -7.97
C ARG A 80 14.89 -3.20 -7.04
N MET A 81 14.50 -2.53 -5.97
CA MET A 81 13.68 -3.11 -4.90
C MET A 81 12.54 -2.16 -4.52
N ASN A 82 11.38 -2.73 -4.22
CA ASN A 82 10.29 -2.02 -3.54
C ASN A 82 10.10 -2.63 -2.16
N GLY A 83 9.89 -1.78 -1.16
CA GLY A 83 9.72 -2.18 0.21
C GLY A 83 8.28 -2.10 0.70
N GLN A 84 7.93 -2.96 1.66
CA GLN A 84 6.68 -2.87 2.40
C GLN A 84 6.96 -3.04 3.88
N ILE A 85 6.33 -2.21 4.70
CA ILE A 85 6.27 -2.32 6.16
C ILE A 85 4.81 -2.44 6.57
N VAL A 86 4.41 -3.61 7.07
CA VAL A 86 3.13 -3.76 7.76
C VAL A 86 3.32 -3.29 9.18
N LEU A 87 2.70 -2.17 9.53
CA LEU A 87 2.88 -1.51 10.81
C LEU A 87 1.93 -2.10 11.86
N CYS A 88 2.50 -2.49 13.00
CA CYS A 88 1.78 -3.05 14.15
C CYS A 88 1.98 -2.13 15.35
N LYS A 89 0.88 -1.61 15.90
CA LYS A 89 0.89 -0.68 17.03
C LYS A 89 1.62 -1.28 18.24
N GLY A 90 2.54 -0.51 18.83
CA GLY A 90 3.34 -0.91 19.97
C GLY A 90 4.40 -1.99 19.66
N VAL A 91 4.63 -2.32 18.38
CA VAL A 91 5.61 -3.34 17.97
C VAL A 91 6.71 -2.74 17.12
N ASN A 92 6.40 -2.31 15.90
CA ASN A 92 7.37 -1.74 14.95
C ASN A 92 7.03 -0.30 14.54
N ASP A 93 6.17 0.38 15.29
CA ASP A 93 5.80 1.78 15.11
C ASP A 93 6.76 2.77 15.82
N GLY A 94 6.46 4.05 15.76
CA GLY A 94 7.21 5.10 16.42
C GLY A 94 8.72 5.06 16.09
N LYS A 95 9.56 4.87 17.11
CA LYS A 95 11.03 4.87 16.94
C LYS A 95 11.55 3.71 16.10
N GLU A 96 10.88 2.55 16.11
CA GLU A 96 11.26 1.42 15.28
C GLU A 96 10.94 1.67 13.81
N LEU A 97 9.82 2.33 13.51
CA LEU A 97 9.51 2.79 12.16
C LEU A 97 10.55 3.82 11.70
N GLU A 98 10.84 4.82 12.52
CA GLU A 98 11.84 5.85 12.22
C GLU A 98 13.21 5.24 11.94
N PHE A 99 13.66 4.31 12.79
CA PHE A 99 14.90 3.56 12.58
C PHE A 99 14.88 2.79 11.24
N SER A 100 13.79 2.10 10.93
CA SER A 100 13.65 1.33 9.69
C SER A 100 13.69 2.24 8.46
N ILE A 101 13.02 3.39 8.49
CA ILE A 101 13.07 4.38 7.40
C ILE A 101 14.52 4.84 7.18
N GLN A 102 15.23 5.24 8.24
CA GLN A 102 16.60 5.71 8.14
C GLN A 102 17.52 4.65 7.55
N LYS A 103 17.37 3.41 7.95
CA LYS A 103 18.13 2.28 7.41
C LYS A 103 17.81 2.00 5.94
N LEU A 104 16.55 2.05 5.55
CA LEU A 104 16.16 1.82 4.17
C LEU A 104 16.62 2.94 3.23
N MET A 105 16.73 4.17 3.72
CA MET A 105 17.30 5.28 2.94
C MET A 105 18.77 5.05 2.55
N GLU A 106 19.52 4.20 3.27
CA GLU A 106 20.92 3.87 2.94
C GLU A 106 21.03 3.07 1.62
N TYR A 107 19.91 2.46 1.18
CA TYR A 107 19.83 1.67 -0.06
C TYR A 107 19.32 2.45 -1.27
N LEU A 108 19.06 3.75 -1.13
CA LEU A 108 18.75 4.59 -2.28
C LEU A 108 19.95 4.68 -3.25
N PRO A 109 19.74 4.64 -4.58
CA PRO A 109 18.46 4.64 -5.28
C PRO A 109 17.87 3.25 -5.57
N ASN A 110 18.53 2.15 -5.19
CA ASN A 110 18.11 0.80 -5.57
C ASN A 110 16.82 0.34 -4.84
N VAL A 111 16.60 0.76 -3.59
CA VAL A 111 15.26 0.71 -3.00
C VAL A 111 14.51 1.94 -3.49
N GLU A 112 13.64 1.75 -4.49
CA GLU A 112 12.97 2.85 -5.18
C GLU A 112 11.86 3.48 -4.33
N SER A 113 11.12 2.63 -3.59
CA SER A 113 9.97 3.07 -2.81
C SER A 113 9.70 2.10 -1.65
N VAL A 114 9.18 2.63 -0.54
CA VAL A 114 8.73 1.82 0.61
C VAL A 114 7.33 2.26 1.03
N SER A 115 6.37 1.32 1.02
CA SER A 115 5.03 1.55 1.55
C SER A 115 4.94 1.17 3.03
N VAL A 116 4.23 1.98 3.79
CA VAL A 116 3.83 1.70 5.17
C VAL A 116 2.33 1.50 5.20
N VAL A 117 1.88 0.30 5.56
CA VAL A 117 0.47 -0.07 5.61
C VAL A 117 0.08 -0.48 7.03
N PRO A 118 -1.11 -0.17 7.53
CA PRO A 118 -1.54 -0.65 8.84
C PRO A 118 -1.79 -2.15 8.80
N VAL A 119 -1.56 -2.83 9.93
CA VAL A 119 -1.90 -4.25 10.06
C VAL A 119 -3.41 -4.45 10.00
N GLY A 120 -3.86 -5.32 9.09
CA GLY A 120 -5.25 -5.75 9.03
C GLY A 120 -5.58 -6.72 10.17
N LEU A 121 -6.56 -6.38 11.01
CA LEU A 121 -6.99 -7.22 12.12
C LEU A 121 -8.29 -7.97 11.74
N SER A 122 -8.23 -9.30 11.75
CA SER A 122 -9.43 -10.13 11.60
C SER A 122 -10.04 -10.47 12.96
N LYS A 123 -11.33 -10.81 13.00
CA LYS A 123 -11.99 -11.27 14.22
C LYS A 123 -11.56 -12.68 14.67
N TYR A 124 -10.92 -13.45 13.81
CA TYR A 124 -10.48 -14.82 14.09
C TYR A 124 -9.01 -14.82 14.55
N ARG A 125 -8.78 -14.26 15.75
CA ARG A 125 -7.41 -14.07 16.27
C ARG A 125 -7.11 -14.90 17.53
N ASP A 126 -7.93 -15.90 17.84
CA ASP A 126 -7.71 -16.77 19.00
C ASP A 126 -6.37 -17.49 18.89
N GLY A 127 -5.53 -17.33 19.92
CA GLY A 127 -4.18 -17.91 19.96
C GLY A 127 -3.12 -17.18 19.14
N LEU A 128 -3.44 -16.08 18.46
CA LEU A 128 -2.47 -15.22 17.79
C LEU A 128 -1.94 -14.14 18.73
N TYR A 129 -0.78 -13.56 18.35
CA TYR A 129 -0.20 -12.43 19.09
C TYR A 129 -1.22 -11.29 19.21
N PRO A 130 -1.45 -10.76 20.43
CA PRO A 130 -2.39 -9.67 20.63
C PRO A 130 -1.88 -8.40 19.97
N LEU A 131 -2.64 -7.86 19.03
CA LEU A 131 -2.39 -6.60 18.35
C LEU A 131 -3.55 -5.65 18.60
N GLU A 132 -3.24 -4.37 18.73
CA GLU A 132 -4.23 -3.30 18.84
C GLU A 132 -4.38 -2.55 17.52
N PRO A 133 -5.60 -2.11 17.15
CA PRO A 133 -5.80 -1.28 15.98
C PRO A 133 -5.25 0.13 16.24
N PHE A 134 -4.82 0.79 15.18
CA PHE A 134 -4.49 2.21 15.22
C PHE A 134 -5.78 3.05 15.29
N ASN A 135 -5.74 4.15 16.01
CA ASN A 135 -6.79 5.16 16.03
C ASN A 135 -6.42 6.37 15.15
N ALA A 136 -7.31 7.37 15.07
CA ALA A 136 -7.09 8.55 14.23
C ALA A 136 -5.85 9.38 14.65
N GLN A 137 -5.58 9.50 15.94
CA GLN A 137 -4.39 10.19 16.43
C GLN A 137 -3.11 9.42 16.07
N ASP A 138 -3.08 8.11 16.32
CA ASP A 138 -1.94 7.26 15.96
C ASP A 138 -1.64 7.37 14.45
N ALA A 139 -2.69 7.35 13.61
CA ALA A 139 -2.55 7.47 12.17
C ALA A 139 -1.98 8.84 11.76
N GLY A 140 -2.41 9.90 12.43
CA GLY A 140 -1.86 11.24 12.24
C GLY A 140 -0.35 11.28 12.55
N GLU A 141 0.09 10.67 13.65
CA GLU A 141 1.50 10.60 14.04
C GLU A 141 2.35 9.79 13.03
N VAL A 142 1.79 8.71 12.47
CA VAL A 142 2.45 7.94 11.39
C VAL A 142 2.60 8.76 10.13
N ILE A 143 1.56 9.47 9.70
CA ILE A 143 1.61 10.36 8.53
C ILE A 143 2.67 11.45 8.76
N ASP A 144 2.66 12.13 9.90
CA ASP A 144 3.60 13.20 10.22
C ASP A 144 5.06 12.72 10.17
N LEU A 145 5.32 11.51 10.68
CA LEU A 145 6.64 10.89 10.61
C LEU A 145 7.05 10.59 9.15
N ILE A 146 6.16 10.01 8.36
CA ILE A 146 6.42 9.70 6.95
C ILE A 146 6.67 10.98 6.17
N GLU A 147 5.82 12.01 6.31
CA GLU A 147 5.96 13.29 5.61
C GLU A 147 7.25 14.02 5.97
N LYS A 148 7.71 13.92 7.23
CA LYS A 148 9.03 14.42 7.65
C LYS A 148 10.14 13.80 6.80
N TYR A 149 10.12 12.47 6.61
CA TYR A 149 11.13 11.77 5.83
C TYR A 149 10.98 11.94 4.33
N GLN A 150 9.75 12.08 3.82
CA GLN A 150 9.51 12.45 2.42
C GLN A 150 10.19 13.79 2.07
N LYS A 151 10.06 14.78 2.96
CA LYS A 151 10.74 16.08 2.79
C LYS A 151 12.27 15.93 2.69
N ILE A 152 12.84 15.17 3.64
CA ILE A 152 14.30 14.92 3.67
C ILE A 152 14.74 14.19 2.39
N CYS A 153 14.00 13.18 1.95
CA CYS A 153 14.33 12.41 0.75
C CYS A 153 14.16 13.25 -0.51
N MET A 154 13.12 14.07 -0.60
CA MET A 154 12.91 14.97 -1.73
C MET A 154 14.04 15.99 -1.85
N GLU A 155 14.46 16.62 -0.75
CA GLU A 155 15.56 17.59 -0.73
C GLU A 155 16.90 16.97 -1.11
N LYS A 156 17.15 15.72 -0.72
CA LYS A 156 18.45 15.07 -0.85
C LYS A 156 18.57 14.18 -2.09
N TYR A 157 17.47 13.53 -2.49
CA TYR A 157 17.48 12.49 -3.51
C TYR A 157 16.45 12.74 -4.63
N GLY A 158 15.55 13.71 -4.49
CA GLY A 158 14.54 14.03 -5.49
C GLY A 158 13.39 12.99 -5.59
N THR A 159 13.11 12.27 -4.51
CA THR A 159 12.02 11.29 -4.42
C THR A 159 11.34 11.35 -3.07
N HIS A 160 10.04 11.05 -3.00
CA HIS A 160 9.32 10.92 -1.73
C HIS A 160 9.62 9.59 -1.02
N PHE A 161 10.17 8.61 -1.72
CA PHE A 161 10.71 7.35 -1.21
C PHE A 161 9.77 6.54 -0.29
N ILE A 162 9.42 7.09 0.91
CA ILE A 162 8.57 6.42 1.90
C ILE A 162 7.13 6.90 1.76
N GLN A 163 6.18 5.98 1.65
CA GLN A 163 4.78 6.28 1.33
C GLN A 163 3.84 5.72 2.39
N ALA A 164 2.91 6.54 2.86
CA ALA A 164 1.78 6.09 3.67
C ALA A 164 0.67 5.57 2.76
N SER A 165 0.07 4.42 3.07
CA SER A 165 -1.12 3.96 2.36
C SER A 165 -2.31 4.89 2.60
N ASP A 166 -3.26 4.89 1.68
CA ASP A 166 -4.49 5.71 1.74
C ASP A 166 -5.28 5.47 3.03
N GLU A 167 -5.21 4.25 3.58
CA GLU A 167 -5.90 3.88 4.81
C GLU A 167 -5.45 4.75 6.00
N TRP A 168 -4.18 5.17 6.05
CA TRP A 168 -3.70 6.10 7.08
C TRP A 168 -4.40 7.44 7.03
N TYR A 169 -4.56 8.00 5.82
CA TYR A 169 -5.25 9.29 5.62
C TYR A 169 -6.71 9.18 5.96
N ILE A 170 -7.38 8.10 5.55
CA ILE A 170 -8.78 7.83 5.90
C ILE A 170 -8.96 7.74 7.41
N LEU A 171 -8.10 6.96 8.08
CA LEU A 171 -8.15 6.74 9.53
C LEU A 171 -7.89 8.03 10.31
N ALA A 172 -6.96 8.85 9.86
CA ALA A 172 -6.66 10.15 10.46
C ALA A 172 -7.70 11.23 10.14
N GLY A 173 -8.63 10.98 9.21
CA GLY A 173 -9.55 11.99 8.71
C GLY A 173 -8.86 13.11 7.94
N ARG A 174 -7.73 12.81 7.30
CA ARG A 174 -6.97 13.74 6.45
C ARG A 174 -7.25 13.47 4.97
N GLU A 175 -7.20 14.52 4.14
CA GLU A 175 -7.23 14.35 2.69
C GLU A 175 -5.96 13.63 2.20
N VAL A 176 -6.13 12.79 1.16
CA VAL A 176 -4.98 12.13 0.52
C VAL A 176 -4.12 13.16 -0.22
N PRO A 177 -2.80 12.96 -0.30
CA PRO A 177 -1.89 13.87 -1.01
C PRO A 177 -2.25 14.09 -2.49
N GLU A 178 -1.69 15.12 -3.09
CA GLU A 178 -1.76 15.36 -4.53
C GLU A 178 -0.86 14.39 -5.30
N GLU A 179 -1.11 14.24 -6.61
CA GLU A 179 -0.48 13.27 -7.51
C GLU A 179 1.05 13.27 -7.42
N GLU A 180 1.64 14.46 -7.37
CA GLU A 180 3.10 14.65 -7.39
C GLU A 180 3.81 13.98 -6.20
N ARG A 181 3.08 13.70 -5.11
CA ARG A 181 3.61 13.05 -3.91
C ARG A 181 3.80 11.54 -4.04
N TYR A 182 3.25 10.93 -5.10
CA TYR A 182 3.27 9.48 -5.27
C TYR A 182 4.37 8.95 -6.21
N ASP A 183 5.20 9.84 -6.78
CA ASP A 183 6.34 9.50 -7.66
C ASP A 183 5.97 8.49 -8.78
N GLY A 184 4.79 8.66 -9.37
CA GLY A 184 4.29 7.78 -10.43
C GLY A 184 3.63 6.49 -9.93
N TYR A 185 3.16 6.48 -8.68
CA TYR A 185 2.33 5.39 -8.12
C TYR A 185 3.02 4.02 -8.02
N LEU A 186 4.32 3.99 -7.65
CA LEU A 186 5.11 2.76 -7.54
C LEU A 186 4.54 1.73 -6.54
N GLN A 187 3.68 2.15 -5.62
CA GLN A 187 3.13 1.33 -4.54
C GLN A 187 1.60 1.20 -4.61
N LEU A 188 1.01 1.38 -5.80
CA LEU A 188 -0.45 1.38 -5.99
C LEU A 188 -1.12 0.10 -5.43
N GLU A 189 -0.51 -1.07 -5.67
CA GLU A 189 -1.03 -2.36 -5.20
C GLU A 189 -1.03 -2.50 -3.66
N ASN A 190 -0.27 -1.66 -2.96
CA ASN A 190 -0.28 -1.56 -1.50
C ASN A 190 -1.28 -0.51 -0.98
N GLY A 191 -2.19 -0.05 -1.82
CA GLY A 191 -3.15 0.98 -1.45
C GLY A 191 -2.54 2.36 -1.23
N VAL A 192 -1.46 2.69 -1.95
CA VAL A 192 -0.80 4.00 -1.91
C VAL A 192 -1.19 4.80 -3.15
N GLY A 193 -2.00 5.83 -2.97
CA GLY A 193 -2.43 6.71 -4.04
C GLY A 193 -3.58 6.17 -4.89
N MET A 194 -4.21 5.05 -4.52
CA MET A 194 -5.37 4.52 -5.25
C MET A 194 -6.54 5.50 -5.24
N ILE A 195 -6.78 6.15 -4.11
CA ILE A 195 -7.87 7.12 -3.97
C ILE A 195 -7.56 8.37 -4.80
N ARG A 196 -6.33 8.89 -4.74
CA ARG A 196 -5.95 10.05 -5.55
C ARG A 196 -6.11 9.75 -7.03
N LEU A 197 -5.54 8.67 -7.51
CA LEU A 197 -5.66 8.25 -8.91
C LEU A 197 -7.12 8.11 -9.35
N LEU A 198 -7.96 7.47 -8.52
CA LEU A 198 -9.39 7.34 -8.79
C LEU A 198 -10.09 8.70 -8.90
N LEU A 199 -9.78 9.64 -8.00
CA LEU A 199 -10.39 10.97 -8.00
C LEU A 199 -9.97 11.77 -9.24
N ASP A 200 -8.69 11.74 -9.59
CA ASP A 200 -8.15 12.50 -10.72
C ASP A 200 -8.70 11.93 -12.04
N GLU A 201 -8.68 10.61 -12.25
CA GLU A 201 -9.29 9.97 -13.42
C GLU A 201 -10.81 10.23 -13.51
N PHE A 202 -11.49 10.26 -12.38
CA PHE A 202 -12.92 10.56 -12.31
C PHE A 202 -13.20 12.00 -12.73
N HIS A 203 -12.48 12.99 -12.17
CA HIS A 203 -12.69 14.40 -12.50
C HIS A 203 -12.36 14.69 -13.97
N ASP A 204 -11.25 14.15 -14.48
CA ASP A 204 -10.89 14.25 -15.90
C ASP A 204 -11.96 13.64 -16.81
N GLY A 205 -12.51 12.48 -16.40
CA GLY A 205 -13.59 11.82 -17.11
C GLY A 205 -14.88 12.62 -17.10
N LEU A 206 -15.26 13.18 -15.95
CA LEU A 206 -16.46 13.98 -15.79
C LEU A 206 -16.37 15.29 -16.57
N GLU A 207 -15.25 16.01 -16.49
CA GLU A 207 -15.02 17.26 -17.21
C GLU A 207 -15.08 17.05 -18.73
N ARG A 208 -14.46 15.99 -19.24
CA ARG A 208 -14.53 15.61 -20.64
C ARG A 208 -15.98 15.37 -21.09
N ARG A 209 -16.77 14.65 -20.28
CA ARG A 209 -18.19 14.40 -20.58
C ARG A 209 -19.05 15.64 -20.54
N ILE A 210 -18.80 16.56 -19.62
CA ILE A 210 -19.48 17.86 -19.56
C ILE A 210 -19.19 18.67 -20.83
N THR A 211 -17.92 18.70 -21.24
CA THR A 211 -17.49 19.41 -22.47
C THR A 211 -18.14 18.81 -23.73
N GLU A 212 -18.16 17.48 -23.85
CA GLU A 212 -18.84 16.77 -24.95
C GLU A 212 -20.34 17.10 -24.98
N LYS A 213 -21.01 17.11 -23.84
CA LYS A 213 -22.43 17.48 -23.69
C LYS A 213 -22.68 18.92 -24.18
N GLN A 214 -21.85 19.87 -23.77
CA GLN A 214 -21.96 21.28 -24.16
C GLN A 214 -21.72 21.51 -25.65
N SER A 215 -20.82 20.74 -26.27
CA SER A 215 -20.53 20.83 -27.72
C SER A 215 -21.54 20.10 -28.60
N GLY A 216 -22.49 19.36 -28.00
CA GLY A 216 -23.45 18.53 -28.76
C GLY A 216 -22.86 17.26 -29.37
N ALA A 217 -21.60 16.94 -29.03
CA ALA A 217 -20.91 15.75 -29.51
C ALA A 217 -21.12 14.51 -28.59
N GLY A 218 -21.74 14.72 -27.42
CA GLY A 218 -21.95 13.67 -26.43
C GLY A 218 -23.00 12.65 -26.88
N LEU A 219 -22.82 11.38 -26.52
CA LEU A 219 -23.84 10.37 -26.71
C LEU A 219 -25.08 10.73 -25.86
N PRO A 220 -26.30 10.59 -26.43
CA PRO A 220 -27.51 10.85 -25.67
C PRO A 220 -27.60 9.88 -24.47
N TRP A 221 -27.86 10.42 -23.28
CA TRP A 221 -28.07 9.65 -22.05
C TRP A 221 -29.47 8.98 -22.02
N GLU A 222 -29.94 8.56 -23.17
CA GLU A 222 -31.23 7.91 -23.28
C GLU A 222 -31.12 6.47 -22.80
N GLY A 223 -31.53 6.21 -21.54
CA GLY A 223 -31.75 4.87 -21.05
C GLY A 223 -31.19 4.50 -19.68
N ILE A 224 -30.15 5.13 -19.17
CA ILE A 224 -29.64 4.83 -17.83
C ILE A 224 -30.41 5.68 -16.82
N ARG A 225 -31.32 5.04 -16.08
CA ARG A 225 -32.16 5.71 -15.08
C ARG A 225 -31.72 5.45 -13.65
N GLU A 226 -30.93 4.41 -13.41
CA GLU A 226 -30.51 3.99 -12.10
C GLU A 226 -29.15 3.29 -12.18
N ILE A 227 -28.24 3.60 -11.23
CA ILE A 227 -26.94 2.97 -11.08
C ILE A 227 -26.83 2.47 -9.64
N SER A 228 -26.43 1.20 -9.47
CA SER A 228 -26.11 0.64 -8.17
C SER A 228 -24.60 0.49 -8.01
N LEU A 229 -24.04 1.08 -6.96
CA LEU A 229 -22.63 1.00 -6.63
C LEU A 229 -22.43 0.10 -5.41
N ALA A 230 -21.60 -0.92 -5.57
CA ALA A 230 -21.16 -1.80 -4.48
C ALA A 230 -19.76 -1.39 -4.03
N THR A 231 -19.59 -1.11 -2.73
CA THR A 231 -18.30 -0.63 -2.20
C THR A 231 -18.08 -1.05 -0.76
N GLY A 232 -16.81 -1.05 -0.33
CA GLY A 232 -16.43 -1.19 1.07
C GLY A 232 -16.64 0.11 1.85
N LYS A 233 -16.64 0.01 3.19
CA LYS A 233 -16.88 1.15 4.08
C LYS A 233 -15.85 2.28 3.90
N LEU A 234 -14.57 1.95 3.68
CA LEU A 234 -13.50 2.94 3.55
C LEU A 234 -13.64 3.77 2.29
N ALA A 235 -13.99 3.16 1.16
CA ALA A 235 -14.17 3.85 -0.13
C ALA A 235 -15.53 4.56 -0.25
N PHE A 236 -16.51 4.22 0.59
CA PHE A 236 -17.88 4.76 0.48
C PHE A 236 -17.96 6.29 0.49
N PRO A 237 -17.29 7.03 1.40
CA PRO A 237 -17.36 8.50 1.40
C PRO A 237 -16.93 9.13 0.08
N TYR A 238 -15.89 8.57 -0.55
CA TYR A 238 -15.38 9.04 -1.84
C TYR A 238 -16.37 8.75 -2.98
N LEU A 239 -16.84 7.51 -3.09
CA LEU A 239 -17.81 7.12 -4.12
C LEU A 239 -19.14 7.86 -3.97
N LYS A 240 -19.56 8.15 -2.73
CA LYS A 240 -20.74 8.96 -2.47
C LYS A 240 -20.56 10.37 -3.03
N ARG A 241 -19.45 11.06 -2.71
CA ARG A 241 -19.14 12.41 -3.20
C ARG A 241 -19.09 12.43 -4.74
N MET A 242 -18.35 11.51 -5.35
CA MET A 242 -18.27 11.37 -6.81
C MET A 242 -19.65 11.19 -7.46
N SER A 243 -20.52 10.37 -6.86
CA SER A 243 -21.88 10.16 -7.37
C SER A 243 -22.76 11.40 -7.24
N GLU A 244 -22.61 12.16 -6.15
CA GLU A 244 -23.31 13.42 -5.95
C GLU A 244 -22.89 14.46 -6.99
N GLU A 245 -21.61 14.53 -7.37
CA GLU A 245 -21.09 15.37 -8.44
C GLU A 245 -21.68 14.97 -9.81
N VAL A 246 -21.71 13.66 -10.13
CA VAL A 246 -22.35 13.16 -11.36
C VAL A 246 -23.83 13.52 -11.41
N MET A 247 -24.56 13.36 -10.29
CA MET A 247 -26.01 13.67 -10.25
C MET A 247 -26.32 15.16 -10.41
N GLN A 248 -25.38 16.05 -10.13
CA GLN A 248 -25.54 17.49 -10.40
C GLN A 248 -25.60 17.76 -11.92
N GLU A 249 -24.79 17.06 -12.69
CA GLU A 249 -24.71 17.22 -14.15
C GLU A 249 -25.67 16.31 -14.90
N TYR A 250 -25.93 15.14 -14.37
CA TYR A 250 -26.75 14.07 -14.95
C TYR A 250 -27.77 13.56 -13.93
N PRO A 251 -28.94 14.24 -13.78
CA PRO A 251 -29.93 13.85 -12.79
C PRO A 251 -30.45 12.42 -12.99
N GLY A 252 -30.30 11.59 -11.96
CA GLY A 252 -30.79 10.21 -11.91
C GLY A 252 -30.53 9.60 -10.53
N PRO A 253 -31.29 8.56 -10.14
CA PRO A 253 -31.08 7.91 -8.85
C PRO A 253 -29.83 7.06 -8.85
N VAL A 254 -29.04 7.18 -7.77
CA VAL A 254 -27.91 6.29 -7.47
C VAL A 254 -28.21 5.54 -6.18
N SER A 255 -28.13 4.23 -6.20
CA SER A 255 -28.23 3.40 -5.01
C SER A 255 -26.85 2.84 -4.61
N TYR A 256 -26.64 2.72 -3.30
CA TYR A 256 -25.38 2.22 -2.75
C TYR A 256 -25.60 0.91 -2.02
N THR A 257 -24.73 -0.07 -2.28
CA THR A 257 -24.67 -1.30 -1.52
C THR A 257 -23.31 -1.43 -0.87
N HIS A 258 -23.27 -1.48 0.45
CA HIS A 258 -22.03 -1.72 1.19
C HIS A 258 -21.71 -3.21 1.18
N LEU A 259 -20.63 -3.59 0.54
CA LEU A 259 -20.04 -4.91 0.68
C LEU A 259 -19.08 -4.90 1.86
N ARG A 260 -19.23 -5.85 2.76
CA ARG A 260 -18.22 -6.14 3.76
C ARG A 260 -17.14 -6.96 3.07
N ALA A 261 -15.95 -6.39 2.90
CA ALA A 261 -14.80 -7.17 2.47
C ALA A 261 -14.53 -8.26 3.53
N HIS A 262 -14.33 -9.50 3.09
CA HIS A 262 -14.03 -10.62 3.98
C HIS A 262 -12.76 -10.41 4.80
N GLU A 263 -11.93 -9.49 4.40
CA GLU A 263 -10.59 -9.26 4.93
C GLU A 263 -10.53 -8.12 5.96
N THR A 264 -11.48 -7.20 5.94
CA THR A 264 -11.53 -6.08 6.90
C THR A 264 -12.61 -6.32 7.95
N CYS A 265 -12.50 -7.41 8.68
CA CYS A 265 -13.45 -7.77 9.74
C CYS A 265 -13.21 -7.03 11.08
N ALA A 266 -12.53 -5.89 11.09
CA ALA A 266 -12.41 -5.05 12.28
C ALA A 266 -13.75 -4.44 12.74
N ASP A 267 -14.76 -4.47 11.88
CA ASP A 267 -16.06 -3.79 12.09
C ASP A 267 -17.26 -4.75 12.24
N LEU A 268 -17.01 -5.98 12.67
CA LEU A 268 -18.10 -6.91 12.99
C LEU A 268 -18.21 -7.18 14.47
#